data_f1032553cb753a95408d6a8f8793f573
#
_entry.id   f1032553cb753a95408d6a8f8793f573
#
_cell.length_a   1.000
_cell.length_b   1.000
_cell.length_c   1.000
_cell.angle_alpha   90.00
_cell.angle_beta   90.00
_cell.angle_gamma   90.00
#
_symmetry.space_group_name_H-M   'P 1'
#
loop_
_entity.id
_entity.type
_entity.pdbx_description
1 polymer ?
#
loop_
_entity_poly.entity_id
_entity_poly.type
_entity_poly.pdbx_seq_one_letter_code
_entity_poly.pdbx_strand_id
1 'polypeptide(L)'
;GKVKGYIEVLDAKSQRLKQLTDDLVEASKISSGNIALQWEMINLVELVNQTIGEFSEKFEQKNLTPVIHFSGNHMYIEADSRRIWRVVENLFNNIVKYAMEGTRVYIDMMESEKEDGKYVELSLKNVSSQPLNINADELTERFIRGDVARSTEGSGLGLSIAKNLTEAQNGKFRIILDGDLFKVVLTFVLMEG
;
A
#
# COMPACT_ATOMS: atom_id res chain seq x y z
N GLY A 1 -19.67 30.99 5.97
CA GLY A 1 -20.20 31.24 4.67
C GLY A 1 -19.32 30.83 3.52
N LYS A 2 -19.55 31.39 2.34
CA LYS A 2 -18.89 31.04 1.07
C LYS A 2 -17.35 31.10 1.11
N VAL A 3 -16.76 32.09 1.83
CA VAL A 3 -15.29 32.26 1.95
C VAL A 3 -14.66 31.06 2.65
N LYS A 4 -15.27 30.54 3.71
CA LYS A 4 -14.77 29.36 4.42
C LYS A 4 -14.74 28.12 3.50
N GLY A 5 -15.80 27.94 2.70
CA GLY A 5 -15.86 26.86 1.72
C GLY A 5 -14.79 26.96 0.64
N TYR A 6 -14.46 28.18 0.17
CA TYR A 6 -13.37 28.39 -0.78
C TYR A 6 -12.00 28.09 -0.18
N ILE A 7 -11.77 28.44 1.08
CA ILE A 7 -10.52 28.16 1.79
C ILE A 7 -10.36 26.65 1.96
N GLU A 8 -11.40 25.92 2.35
CA GLU A 8 -11.38 24.46 2.49
C GLU A 8 -11.07 23.75 1.16
N VAL A 9 -11.67 24.24 0.06
CA VAL A 9 -11.37 23.72 -1.29
C VAL A 9 -9.92 24.02 -1.72
N LEU A 10 -9.41 25.20 -1.43
CA LEU A 10 -8.04 25.60 -1.75
C LEU A 10 -7.05 24.76 -0.94
N ASP A 11 -7.32 24.54 0.35
CA ASP A 11 -6.47 23.70 1.19
C ASP A 11 -6.45 22.26 0.71
N ALA A 12 -7.60 21.66 0.42
CA ALA A 12 -7.69 20.31 -0.13
C ALA A 12 -6.91 20.15 -1.46
N LYS A 13 -7.02 21.15 -2.36
CA LYS A 13 -6.29 21.15 -3.63
C LYS A 13 -4.78 21.34 -3.43
N SER A 14 -4.38 22.17 -2.47
CA SER A 14 -2.98 22.38 -2.11
C SER A 14 -2.36 21.11 -1.53
N GLN A 15 -3.05 20.43 -0.61
CA GLN A 15 -2.61 19.14 -0.05
C GLN A 15 -2.47 18.08 -1.14
N ARG A 16 -3.43 18.03 -2.08
CA ARG A 16 -3.36 17.13 -3.22
C ARG A 16 -2.16 17.41 -4.12
N LEU A 17 -1.90 18.68 -4.43
CA LEU A 17 -0.75 19.07 -5.26
C LEU A 17 0.56 18.70 -4.56
N LYS A 18 0.66 18.93 -3.25
CA LYS A 18 1.81 18.48 -2.46
C LYS A 18 2.01 16.97 -2.57
N GLN A 19 0.95 16.18 -2.37
CA GLN A 19 1.02 14.73 -2.47
C GLN A 19 1.47 14.26 -3.87
N LEU A 20 0.93 14.87 -4.94
CA LEU A 20 1.34 14.58 -6.32
C LEU A 20 2.82 14.88 -6.56
N THR A 21 3.30 16.01 -6.02
CA THR A 21 4.71 16.43 -6.15
C THR A 21 5.62 15.45 -5.38
N ASP A 22 5.26 15.08 -4.17
CA ASP A 22 6.00 14.12 -3.35
C ASP A 22 6.07 12.76 -4.05
N ASP A 23 4.96 12.27 -4.60
CA ASP A 23 4.88 11.02 -5.34
C ASP A 23 5.76 11.05 -6.61
N LEU A 24 5.76 12.16 -7.35
CA LEU A 24 6.57 12.33 -8.54
C LEU A 24 8.07 12.33 -8.21
N VAL A 25 8.47 13.05 -7.16
CA VAL A 25 9.85 13.09 -6.67
C VAL A 25 10.31 11.70 -6.24
N GLU A 26 9.46 10.97 -5.51
CA GLU A 26 9.73 9.61 -5.06
C GLU A 26 9.90 8.65 -6.26
N ALA A 27 8.97 8.67 -7.20
CA ALA A 27 9.05 7.87 -8.43
C ALA A 27 10.33 8.16 -9.25
N SER A 28 10.73 9.44 -9.31
CA SER A 28 11.97 9.85 -9.98
C SER A 28 13.22 9.32 -9.30
N LYS A 29 13.27 9.35 -7.96
CA LYS A 29 14.38 8.79 -7.17
C LYS A 29 14.49 7.27 -7.36
N ILE A 30 13.35 6.58 -7.35
CA ILE A 30 13.28 5.14 -7.58
C ILE A 30 13.84 4.79 -8.96
N SER A 31 13.35 5.43 -10.02
CA SER A 31 13.73 5.12 -11.40
C SER A 31 15.21 5.47 -11.71
N SER A 32 15.77 6.45 -11.02
CA SER A 32 17.20 6.78 -11.15
C SER A 32 18.13 5.90 -10.33
N GLY A 33 17.59 4.99 -9.49
CA GLY A 33 18.39 4.17 -8.56
C GLY A 33 19.07 4.95 -7.43
N ASN A 34 18.72 6.22 -7.25
CA ASN A 34 19.33 7.13 -6.28
C ASN A 34 18.62 7.17 -4.93
N ILE A 35 18.06 6.03 -4.49
CA ILE A 35 17.47 5.93 -3.15
C ILE A 35 18.57 5.51 -2.17
N ALA A 36 18.91 6.42 -1.27
CA ALA A 36 19.69 6.05 -0.08
C ALA A 36 18.73 5.43 0.95
N LEU A 37 18.89 4.16 1.25
CA LEU A 37 18.11 3.43 2.25
C LEU A 37 18.86 3.41 3.58
N GLN A 38 18.11 3.62 4.66
CA GLN A 38 18.61 3.48 6.03
C GLN A 38 18.08 2.15 6.58
N TRP A 39 18.90 1.11 6.45
CA TRP A 39 18.54 -0.24 6.86
C TRP A 39 18.49 -0.38 8.37
N GLU A 40 17.40 -0.92 8.88
CA GLU A 40 17.18 -1.21 10.29
C GLU A 40 16.28 -2.43 10.48
N MET A 41 16.35 -3.03 11.66
CA MET A 41 15.48 -4.13 12.04
C MET A 41 14.09 -3.59 12.42
N ILE A 42 13.06 -4.02 11.72
CA ILE A 42 11.69 -3.51 11.89
C ILE A 42 10.76 -4.67 12.23
N ASN A 43 9.97 -4.51 13.29
CA ASN A 43 8.84 -5.39 13.56
C ASN A 43 7.67 -5.00 12.63
N LEU A 44 7.46 -5.80 11.58
CA LEU A 44 6.43 -5.53 10.58
C LEU A 44 5.00 -5.62 11.17
N VAL A 45 4.80 -6.46 12.21
CA VAL A 45 3.52 -6.56 12.91
C VAL A 45 3.15 -5.23 13.58
N GLU A 46 4.09 -4.60 14.28
CA GLU A 46 3.87 -3.32 14.93
C GLU A 46 3.57 -2.21 13.92
N LEU A 47 4.33 -2.16 12.83
CA LEU A 47 4.15 -1.17 11.77
C LEU A 47 2.76 -1.29 11.12
N VAL A 48 2.32 -2.51 10.82
CA VAL A 48 0.99 -2.74 10.21
C VAL A 48 -0.13 -2.43 11.20
N ASN A 49 0.01 -2.81 12.48
CA ASN A 49 -0.97 -2.47 13.51
C ASN A 49 -1.10 -0.95 13.71
N GLN A 50 0.01 -0.22 13.72
CA GLN A 50 -0.01 1.23 13.77
C GLN A 50 -0.77 1.81 12.56
N THR A 51 -0.50 1.33 11.36
CA THR A 51 -1.18 1.79 10.14
C THR A 51 -2.67 1.48 10.19
N ILE A 52 -3.09 0.31 10.69
CA ILE A 52 -4.50 -0.03 10.90
C ILE A 52 -5.17 1.01 11.82
N GLY A 53 -4.52 1.39 12.91
CA GLY A 53 -5.00 2.42 13.82
C GLY A 53 -5.16 3.79 13.14
N GLU A 54 -4.17 4.20 12.36
CA GLU A 54 -4.20 5.47 11.61
C GLU A 54 -5.30 5.53 10.54
N PHE A 55 -5.68 4.38 9.97
CA PHE A 55 -6.72 4.27 8.96
C PHE A 55 -8.12 3.94 9.50
N SER A 56 -8.29 3.74 10.79
CA SER A 56 -9.55 3.31 11.40
C SER A 56 -10.74 4.21 11.04
N GLU A 57 -10.57 5.52 11.15
CA GLU A 57 -11.62 6.49 10.79
C GLU A 57 -12.01 6.42 9.31
N LYS A 58 -11.03 6.29 8.40
CA LYS A 58 -11.29 6.16 6.96
C LYS A 58 -12.02 4.85 6.64
N PHE A 59 -11.71 3.78 7.34
CA PHE A 59 -12.42 2.50 7.21
C PHE A 59 -13.86 2.60 7.71
N GLU A 60 -14.08 3.24 8.87
CA GLU A 60 -15.43 3.49 9.40
C GLU A 60 -16.27 4.33 8.45
N GLN A 61 -15.73 5.43 7.92
CA GLN A 61 -16.42 6.31 6.96
C GLN A 61 -16.90 5.56 5.71
N LYS A 62 -16.21 4.49 5.32
CA LYS A 62 -16.54 3.65 4.17
C LYS A 62 -17.17 2.32 4.55
N ASN A 63 -17.54 2.14 5.81
CA ASN A 63 -18.10 0.89 6.36
C ASN A 63 -17.23 -0.34 6.03
N LEU A 64 -15.91 -0.17 6.00
CA LEU A 64 -14.97 -1.26 5.79
C LEU A 64 -14.63 -1.92 7.13
N THR A 65 -14.70 -3.24 7.19
CA THR A 65 -14.40 -4.01 8.40
C THR A 65 -13.05 -4.72 8.23
N PRO A 66 -12.00 -4.31 8.94
CA PRO A 66 -10.72 -5.03 8.91
C PRO A 66 -10.85 -6.39 9.60
N VAL A 67 -10.37 -7.43 8.94
CA VAL A 67 -10.22 -8.79 9.48
C VAL A 67 -8.74 -9.10 9.51
N ILE A 68 -8.18 -9.17 10.72
CA ILE A 68 -6.74 -9.24 10.96
C ILE A 68 -6.38 -10.65 11.42
N HIS A 69 -5.39 -11.24 10.76
CA HIS A 69 -4.85 -12.54 11.14
C HIS A 69 -3.33 -12.54 10.97
N PHE A 70 -2.61 -12.58 12.09
CA PHE A 70 -1.15 -12.66 12.13
C PHE A 70 -0.74 -13.97 12.80
N SER A 71 0.19 -14.71 12.20
CA SER A 71 0.69 -15.98 12.75
C SER A 71 1.64 -15.80 13.95
N GLY A 72 2.10 -14.57 14.21
CA GLY A 72 2.95 -14.22 15.34
C GLY A 72 2.81 -12.75 15.73
N ASN A 73 3.35 -12.39 16.90
CA ASN A 73 3.32 -11.01 17.40
C ASN A 73 4.57 -10.22 17.03
N HIS A 74 5.64 -10.91 16.65
CA HIS A 74 6.92 -10.31 16.27
C HIS A 74 7.41 -10.97 15.00
N MET A 75 7.47 -10.21 13.92
CA MET A 75 8.01 -10.63 12.63
C MET A 75 8.95 -9.54 12.14
N TYR A 76 10.25 -9.80 12.26
CA TYR A 76 11.26 -8.82 11.95
C TYR A 76 11.71 -8.94 10.50
N ILE A 77 11.88 -7.77 9.88
CA ILE A 77 12.48 -7.63 8.54
C ILE A 77 13.59 -6.59 8.59
N GLU A 78 14.54 -6.67 7.67
CA GLU A 78 15.51 -5.60 7.45
C GLU A 78 14.99 -4.67 6.35
N ALA A 79 14.70 -3.42 6.68
CA ALA A 79 14.13 -2.43 5.77
C ALA A 79 14.44 -1.01 6.24
N ASP A 80 14.10 -0.02 5.42
CA ASP A 80 14.06 1.39 5.81
C ASP A 80 12.66 1.71 6.37
N SER A 81 12.56 2.11 7.64
CA SER A 81 11.29 2.30 8.33
C SER A 81 10.37 3.30 7.65
N ARG A 82 10.91 4.40 7.13
CA ARG A 82 10.12 5.40 6.41
C ARG A 82 9.61 4.87 5.07
N ARG A 83 10.41 4.06 4.39
CA ARG A 83 10.07 3.52 3.08
C ARG A 83 9.08 2.38 3.17
N ILE A 84 9.25 1.46 4.13
CA ILE A 84 8.29 0.38 4.33
C ILE A 84 6.96 0.89 4.86
N TRP A 85 6.96 1.90 5.73
CA TRP A 85 5.74 2.58 6.14
C TRP A 85 5.03 3.20 4.94
N ARG A 86 5.74 3.87 4.03
CA ARG A 86 5.20 4.45 2.79
C ARG A 86 4.56 3.38 1.88
N VAL A 87 5.16 2.20 1.79
CA VAL A 87 4.59 1.05 1.06
C VAL A 87 3.23 0.68 1.64
N VAL A 88 3.18 0.44 2.95
CA VAL A 88 1.94 0.02 3.63
C VAL A 88 0.88 1.12 3.55
N GLU A 89 1.24 2.38 3.78
CA GLU A 89 0.33 3.53 3.64
C GLU A 89 -0.29 3.61 2.24
N ASN A 90 0.50 3.45 1.19
CA ASN A 90 0.02 3.46 -0.19
C ASN A 90 -0.97 2.34 -0.46
N LEU A 91 -0.73 1.15 0.08
CA LEU A 91 -1.64 0.01 -0.05
C LEU A 91 -2.95 0.24 0.69
N PHE A 92 -2.92 0.80 1.89
CA PHE A 92 -4.13 1.15 2.65
C PHE A 92 -4.93 2.26 1.98
N ASN A 93 -4.27 3.30 1.46
CA ASN A 93 -4.93 4.34 0.65
C ASN A 93 -5.60 3.74 -0.59
N ASN A 94 -4.96 2.79 -1.26
CA ASN A 94 -5.55 2.07 -2.38
C ASN A 94 -6.82 1.30 -1.97
N ILE A 95 -6.79 0.62 -0.83
CA ILE A 95 -7.96 -0.08 -0.28
C ILE A 95 -9.10 0.91 -0.02
N VAL A 96 -8.86 1.99 0.72
CA VAL A 96 -9.88 3.00 1.02
C VAL A 96 -10.49 3.57 -0.26
N LYS A 97 -9.69 3.75 -1.29
CA LYS A 97 -10.15 4.32 -2.56
C LYS A 97 -11.01 3.36 -3.38
N TYR A 98 -10.62 2.09 -3.47
CA TYR A 98 -11.19 1.14 -4.43
C TYR A 98 -12.04 0.03 -3.82
N ALA A 99 -11.97 -0.21 -2.51
CA ALA A 99 -12.80 -1.22 -1.88
C ALA A 99 -14.29 -0.88 -1.96
N MET A 100 -15.11 -1.90 -2.17
CA MET A 100 -16.56 -1.79 -2.11
C MET A 100 -17.00 -1.45 -0.68
N GLU A 101 -17.84 -0.44 -0.55
CA GLU A 101 -18.41 -0.04 0.75
C GLU A 101 -19.15 -1.20 1.42
N GLY A 102 -19.07 -1.29 2.73
CA GLY A 102 -19.76 -2.30 3.51
C GLY A 102 -19.14 -3.71 3.44
N THR A 103 -17.91 -3.82 2.93
CA THR A 103 -17.22 -5.11 2.81
C THR A 103 -16.08 -5.27 3.81
N ARG A 104 -15.47 -6.45 3.84
CA ARG A 104 -14.32 -6.78 4.69
C ARG A 104 -13.00 -6.51 3.97
N VAL A 105 -12.02 -6.07 4.73
CA VAL A 105 -10.62 -5.96 4.32
C VAL A 105 -9.81 -6.99 5.10
N TYR A 106 -9.23 -7.95 4.41
CA TYR A 106 -8.44 -9.00 5.04
C TYR A 106 -6.97 -8.60 5.06
N ILE A 107 -6.39 -8.61 6.25
CA ILE A 107 -5.00 -8.23 6.52
C ILE A 107 -4.35 -9.43 7.20
N ASP A 108 -3.64 -10.22 6.42
CA ASP A 108 -3.00 -11.45 6.89
C ASP A 108 -1.48 -11.28 6.88
N MET A 109 -0.82 -11.76 7.93
CA MET A 109 0.63 -11.83 8.00
C MET A 109 1.07 -13.20 8.49
N MET A 110 1.77 -13.92 7.63
CA MET A 110 2.11 -15.32 7.83
C MET A 110 3.62 -15.54 7.64
N GLU A 111 4.19 -16.36 8.52
CA GLU A 111 5.52 -16.91 8.27
C GLU A 111 5.42 -18.07 7.27
N SER A 112 6.40 -18.13 6.40
CA SER A 112 6.56 -19.23 5.44
C SER A 112 8.02 -19.68 5.40
N GLU A 113 8.24 -20.99 5.33
CA GLU A 113 9.56 -21.59 5.18
C GLU A 113 9.69 -22.17 3.78
N LYS A 114 10.78 -21.82 3.09
CA LYS A 114 11.13 -22.31 1.76
C LYS A 114 12.52 -22.93 1.82
N GLU A 115 12.93 -23.60 0.75
CA GLU A 115 14.25 -24.24 0.68
C GLU A 115 15.42 -23.28 0.93
N ASP A 116 15.24 -22.01 0.59
CA ASP A 116 16.25 -20.93 0.67
C ASP A 116 16.13 -20.05 1.92
N GLY A 117 15.16 -20.32 2.83
CA GLY A 117 15.04 -19.58 4.08
C GLY A 117 13.62 -19.33 4.56
N LYS A 118 13.53 -18.56 5.63
CA LYS A 118 12.25 -18.13 6.23
C LYS A 118 11.84 -16.77 5.69
N TYR A 119 10.54 -16.62 5.48
CA TYR A 119 9.93 -15.41 4.92
C TYR A 119 8.73 -15.00 5.73
N VAL A 120 8.42 -13.72 5.69
CA VAL A 120 7.13 -13.18 6.11
C VAL A 120 6.36 -12.71 4.88
N GLU A 121 5.09 -13.09 4.79
CA GLU A 121 4.18 -12.65 3.75
C GLU A 121 3.08 -11.79 4.37
N LEU A 122 3.03 -10.50 4.00
CA LEU A 122 1.93 -9.58 4.31
C LEU A 122 0.97 -9.57 3.11
N SER A 123 -0.27 -9.94 3.35
CA SER A 123 -1.33 -9.99 2.34
C SER A 123 -2.46 -9.05 2.71
N LEU A 124 -2.81 -8.16 1.78
CA LEU A 124 -3.94 -7.24 1.89
C LEU A 124 -4.95 -7.58 0.80
N LYS A 125 -6.19 -7.88 1.17
CA LYS A 125 -7.23 -8.30 0.24
C LYS A 125 -8.54 -7.55 0.49
N ASN A 126 -9.13 -7.02 -0.59
CA ASN A 126 -10.43 -6.36 -0.55
C ASN A 126 -11.29 -6.72 -1.77
N VAL A 127 -12.59 -6.54 -1.63
CA VAL A 127 -13.52 -6.59 -2.76
C VAL A 127 -13.46 -5.23 -3.48
N SER A 128 -13.25 -5.23 -4.78
CA SER A 128 -13.24 -4.01 -5.58
C SER A 128 -14.64 -3.47 -5.82
N SER A 129 -14.81 -2.15 -5.75
CA SER A 129 -16.05 -1.47 -6.12
C SER A 129 -16.29 -1.41 -7.63
N GLN A 130 -15.24 -1.70 -8.41
CA GLN A 130 -15.27 -1.73 -9.88
C GLN A 130 -14.89 -3.12 -10.38
N PRO A 131 -15.48 -3.60 -11.47
CA PRO A 131 -15.07 -4.87 -12.09
C PRO A 131 -13.57 -4.87 -12.43
N LEU A 132 -12.89 -5.94 -12.07
CA LEU A 132 -11.47 -6.14 -12.39
C LEU A 132 -11.35 -7.00 -13.66
N ASN A 133 -11.61 -6.38 -14.81
CA ASN A 133 -11.63 -7.05 -16.13
C ASN A 133 -10.23 -7.14 -16.77
N ILE A 134 -9.18 -6.91 -16.02
CA ILE A 134 -7.81 -6.78 -16.51
C ILE A 134 -6.98 -7.85 -15.79
N ASN A 135 -6.02 -8.46 -16.46
CA ASN A 135 -5.08 -9.36 -15.78
C ASN A 135 -4.14 -8.57 -14.85
N ALA A 136 -3.54 -9.24 -13.87
CA ALA A 136 -2.72 -8.60 -12.85
C ALA A 136 -1.50 -7.87 -13.45
N ASP A 137 -0.91 -8.40 -14.52
CA ASP A 137 0.25 -7.79 -15.18
C ASP A 137 -0.16 -6.51 -15.92
N GLU A 138 -1.27 -6.54 -16.64
CA GLU A 138 -1.82 -5.37 -17.30
C GLU A 138 -2.25 -4.28 -16.32
N LEU A 139 -2.83 -4.67 -15.16
CA LEU A 139 -3.18 -3.76 -14.10
C LEU A 139 -1.93 -3.07 -13.54
N THR A 140 -0.89 -3.85 -13.27
CA THR A 140 0.40 -3.34 -12.79
C THR A 140 1.01 -2.37 -13.80
N GLU A 141 1.02 -2.71 -15.09
CA GLU A 141 1.50 -1.83 -16.16
C GLU A 141 0.69 -0.54 -16.28
N ARG A 142 -0.65 -0.62 -16.20
CA ARG A 142 -1.53 0.57 -16.22
C ARG A 142 -1.28 1.49 -15.04
N PHE A 143 -1.08 0.94 -13.85
CA PHE A 143 -0.70 1.71 -12.67
C PHE A 143 0.69 2.36 -12.82
N ILE A 144 1.64 1.66 -13.44
CA ILE A 144 2.96 2.21 -13.75
C ILE A 144 2.87 3.36 -14.75
N ARG A 145 2.00 3.26 -15.76
CA ARG A 145 1.83 4.30 -16.81
C ARG A 145 0.94 5.47 -16.37
N GLY A 146 0.30 5.41 -15.20
CA GLY A 146 -0.62 6.45 -14.74
C GLY A 146 -1.94 6.54 -15.55
N ASP A 147 -2.23 5.58 -16.41
CA ASP A 147 -3.40 5.58 -17.30
C ASP A 147 -4.73 5.45 -16.55
N VAL A 148 -4.70 4.90 -15.33
CA VAL A 148 -5.88 4.75 -14.46
C VAL A 148 -6.22 6.07 -13.72
N ALA A 149 -5.32 7.02 -13.72
CA ALA A 149 -5.45 8.28 -12.96
C ALA A 149 -6.43 9.30 -13.53
N ARG A 150 -6.93 9.10 -14.76
CA ARG A 150 -7.75 10.13 -15.43
C ARG A 150 -9.17 10.28 -14.90
N SER A 151 -9.68 9.32 -14.14
CA SER A 151 -11.07 9.35 -13.67
C SER A 151 -11.27 9.36 -12.15
N THR A 152 -10.20 9.29 -11.34
CA THR A 152 -10.29 9.14 -9.89
C THR A 152 -9.39 10.10 -9.14
N GLU A 153 -9.78 10.48 -7.92
CA GLU A 153 -8.94 11.28 -7.02
C GLU A 153 -7.66 10.54 -6.64
N GLY A 154 -6.49 11.17 -6.81
CA GLY A 154 -5.17 10.65 -6.45
C GLY A 154 -4.15 10.75 -7.58
N SER A 155 -2.89 10.44 -7.30
CA SER A 155 -1.79 10.51 -8.26
C SER A 155 -1.81 9.36 -9.29
N GLY A 156 -2.46 8.24 -8.97
CA GLY A 156 -2.37 6.99 -9.74
C GLY A 156 -1.03 6.27 -9.61
N LEU A 157 -0.08 6.84 -8.87
CA LEU A 157 1.29 6.32 -8.70
C LEU A 157 1.46 5.44 -7.45
N GLY A 158 0.45 5.38 -6.55
CA GLY A 158 0.58 4.74 -5.25
C GLY A 158 1.00 3.27 -5.31
N LEU A 159 0.40 2.46 -6.19
CA LEU A 159 0.78 1.05 -6.34
C LEU A 159 2.17 0.88 -6.97
N SER A 160 2.53 1.69 -7.97
CA SER A 160 3.85 1.63 -8.58
C SER A 160 4.95 2.03 -7.60
N ILE A 161 4.71 3.05 -6.77
CA ILE A 161 5.61 3.45 -5.69
C ILE A 161 5.75 2.32 -4.66
N ALA A 162 4.64 1.73 -4.21
CA ALA A 162 4.66 0.61 -3.28
C ALA A 162 5.45 -0.58 -3.83
N LYS A 163 5.23 -0.96 -5.10
CA LYS A 163 5.99 -2.02 -5.77
C LYS A 163 7.49 -1.71 -5.80
N ASN A 164 7.86 -0.56 -6.32
CA ASN A 164 9.26 -0.21 -6.51
C ASN A 164 10.01 -0.04 -5.18
N LEU A 165 9.37 0.55 -4.16
CA LEU A 165 9.95 0.64 -2.81
C LEU A 165 10.10 -0.73 -2.14
N THR A 166 9.15 -1.64 -2.35
CA THR A 166 9.25 -3.03 -1.87
C THR A 166 10.45 -3.73 -2.50
N GLU A 167 10.58 -3.65 -3.82
CA GLU A 167 11.66 -4.27 -4.58
C GLU A 167 13.03 -3.64 -4.25
N ALA A 168 13.11 -2.33 -4.06
CA ALA A 168 14.32 -1.64 -3.64
C ALA A 168 14.80 -2.09 -2.24
N GLN A 169 13.90 -2.60 -1.41
CA GLN A 169 14.18 -3.14 -0.09
C GLN A 169 14.28 -4.67 -0.07
N ASN A 170 14.62 -5.29 -1.20
CA ASN A 170 14.79 -6.73 -1.38
C ASN A 170 13.50 -7.55 -1.13
N GLY A 171 12.34 -6.91 -1.09
CA GLY A 171 11.05 -7.57 -1.01
C GLY A 171 10.52 -8.00 -2.38
N LYS A 172 9.50 -8.86 -2.36
CA LYS A 172 8.73 -9.23 -3.55
C LYS A 172 7.34 -8.65 -3.45
N PHE A 173 6.83 -8.13 -4.55
CA PHE A 173 5.51 -7.53 -4.67
C PHE A 173 4.70 -8.28 -5.71
N ARG A 174 3.50 -8.78 -5.33
CA ARG A 174 2.59 -9.45 -6.26
C ARG A 174 1.18 -8.91 -6.12
N ILE A 175 0.50 -8.76 -7.25
CA ILE A 175 -0.94 -8.50 -7.33
C ILE A 175 -1.61 -9.79 -7.81
N ILE A 176 -2.68 -10.17 -7.13
CA ILE A 176 -3.51 -11.32 -7.47
C ILE A 176 -4.94 -10.82 -7.62
N LEU A 177 -5.55 -11.11 -8.77
CA LEU A 177 -6.94 -10.80 -9.07
C LEU A 177 -7.72 -12.11 -9.17
N ASP A 178 -8.87 -12.16 -8.50
CA ASP A 178 -9.79 -13.29 -8.55
C ASP A 178 -11.23 -12.74 -8.55
N GLY A 179 -11.83 -12.64 -9.73
CA GLY A 179 -13.10 -11.93 -9.89
C GLY A 179 -12.98 -10.48 -9.43
N ASP A 180 -13.80 -10.09 -8.46
CA ASP A 180 -13.75 -8.75 -7.86
C ASP A 180 -12.79 -8.64 -6.67
N LEU A 181 -12.05 -9.71 -6.36
CA LEU A 181 -11.05 -9.70 -5.29
C LEU A 181 -9.72 -9.14 -5.79
N PHE A 182 -9.29 -8.09 -5.12
CA PHE A 182 -7.96 -7.48 -5.30
C PHE A 182 -7.08 -7.85 -4.11
N LYS A 183 -5.96 -8.51 -4.38
CA LYS A 183 -5.02 -8.93 -3.35
C LYS A 183 -3.61 -8.49 -3.70
N VAL A 184 -2.94 -7.84 -2.75
CA VAL A 184 -1.50 -7.56 -2.82
C VAL A 184 -0.79 -8.44 -1.80
N VAL A 185 0.33 -9.03 -2.20
CA VAL A 185 1.20 -9.82 -1.33
C VAL A 185 2.60 -9.24 -1.37
N LEU A 186 3.10 -8.85 -0.21
CA LEU A 186 4.49 -8.48 0.03
C LEU A 186 5.21 -9.64 0.70
N THR A 187 6.40 -9.99 0.21
CA THR A 187 7.23 -11.04 0.81
C THR A 187 8.59 -10.48 1.14
N PHE A 188 9.03 -10.64 2.37
CA PHE A 188 10.36 -10.25 2.85
C PHE A 188 11.05 -11.43 3.53
N VAL A 189 12.37 -11.42 3.58
CA VAL A 189 13.13 -12.37 4.39
C VAL A 189 12.82 -12.11 5.86
N LEU A 190 12.45 -13.16 6.58
CA LEU A 190 12.23 -13.09 8.03
C LEU A 190 13.59 -13.11 8.74
N MET A 191 13.83 -12.10 9.57
CA MET A 191 15.04 -11.98 10.38
C MET A 191 14.81 -12.56 11.76
N GLU A 192 15.86 -13.14 12.35
CA GLU A 192 15.84 -13.55 13.75
C GLU A 192 15.96 -12.30 14.62
N GLY A 193 15.02 -12.10 15.53
CA GLY A 193 14.99 -10.96 16.48
C GLY A 193 15.78 -11.23 17.76
#